data_069b9413b0478e8ca993ff8ea6dc665f
#
_entry.id   069b9413b0478e8ca993ff8ea6dc665f
#
_cell.length_a   1.000
_cell.length_b   1.000
_cell.length_c   1.000
_cell.angle_alpha   90.00
_cell.angle_beta   90.00
_cell.angle_gamma   90.00
#
_symmetry.space_group_name_H-M   'P 1'
#
loop_
_entity.id
_entity.type
_entity.pdbx_description
1 polymer ?
#
loop_
_entity_poly.entity_id
_entity_poly.type
_entity_poly.pdbx_seq_one_letter_code
_entity_poly.pdbx_strand_id
1 'polypeptide(L)'
;EKGDLYQSGKYVGNIYLRSASKNNDSAPLHPKQTCYLWLSYSDDDGMTWSEPVDITPQVKEDWMRFCGVGPGFGVQLRYDEKHPGRLIFPIYYTIAGSGIGFQSSACVYSDDGGKTWHRGESPNDGRINKDGQETSSQNPVGISELTESQIIELSSGNLLQFMRNTRGNGKVVVSRSTDGGATWSDPIDTTAPEVYCQLSVLYYDKNGTGGKDRVIMSNPGGTGRNNGTLRIGEVTETKDSFSVDWVEEKMFCPNNYAYSCLTKMKDGNMGLLYEHQNTIKFTAFNLEYIKDEVNLLSPTITAVTYKVEKTDDHAYTLPGDKYVITVKTDQNVTVQGTPKFRFMLNGKGRYANYVSGGNDDKELVFEYTVQKGDEGTVPLGDLGTPLLLGLYPVLSAFGIHRRCGA
;
A
#
# COMPACT_ATOMS: atom_id res chain seq x y z
N GLU A 1 -3.03 -11.22 29.63
CA GLU A 1 -2.57 -10.75 28.31
C GLU A 1 -3.45 -9.59 27.82
N LYS A 2 -2.93 -8.77 26.88
CA LYS A 2 -3.72 -7.65 26.31
C LYS A 2 -4.94 -8.21 25.58
N GLY A 3 -6.14 -7.73 25.92
CA GLY A 3 -7.39 -8.20 25.34
C GLY A 3 -8.05 -9.36 26.06
N ASP A 4 -7.49 -9.83 27.17
CA ASP A 4 -8.14 -10.84 28.01
C ASP A 4 -9.42 -10.28 28.64
N LEU A 5 -10.48 -11.08 28.56
CA LEU A 5 -11.79 -10.78 29.13
C LEU A 5 -11.95 -11.51 30.46
N TYR A 6 -12.37 -10.77 31.48
CA TYR A 6 -12.65 -11.31 32.81
C TYR A 6 -14.09 -10.99 33.21
N GLN A 7 -14.79 -12.00 33.75
CA GLN A 7 -16.07 -11.83 34.38
C GLN A 7 -15.99 -12.28 35.84
N SER A 8 -16.28 -11.40 36.79
CA SER A 8 -16.14 -11.66 38.23
C SER A 8 -14.77 -12.21 38.62
N GLY A 9 -13.69 -11.66 38.01
CA GLY A 9 -12.30 -12.07 38.25
C GLY A 9 -11.86 -13.37 37.58
N LYS A 10 -12.74 -14.06 36.84
CA LYS A 10 -12.44 -15.29 36.11
C LYS A 10 -12.18 -14.98 34.63
N TYR A 11 -11.10 -15.51 34.09
CA TYR A 11 -10.80 -15.42 32.64
C TYR A 11 -11.93 -16.12 31.85
N VAL A 12 -12.49 -15.42 30.86
CA VAL A 12 -13.60 -15.91 30.04
C VAL A 12 -13.30 -15.86 28.52
N GLY A 13 -12.15 -15.34 28.13
CA GLY A 13 -11.73 -15.32 26.74
C GLY A 13 -10.80 -14.15 26.44
N ASN A 14 -10.53 -13.91 25.16
CA ASN A 14 -9.73 -12.80 24.67
C ASN A 14 -10.41 -12.21 23.44
N ILE A 15 -10.50 -10.88 23.34
CA ILE A 15 -11.17 -10.18 22.23
C ILE A 15 -10.52 -10.43 20.87
N TYR A 16 -9.24 -10.82 20.84
CA TYR A 16 -8.49 -11.08 19.62
C TYR A 16 -8.52 -12.54 19.19
N LEU A 17 -8.90 -13.43 20.10
CA LEU A 17 -9.00 -14.85 19.77
C LEU A 17 -10.35 -15.13 19.12
N ARG A 18 -10.33 -15.56 17.87
CA ARG A 18 -11.51 -16.19 17.28
C ARG A 18 -12.00 -17.26 18.24
N SER A 19 -13.27 -17.27 18.52
CA SER A 19 -13.96 -18.49 18.95
C SER A 19 -13.82 -19.52 17.81
N ALA A 20 -12.64 -20.13 17.71
CA ALA A 20 -12.29 -21.01 16.59
C ALA A 20 -12.97 -22.36 16.71
N SER A 21 -13.52 -22.71 17.87
CA SER A 21 -14.27 -23.92 18.01
C SER A 21 -15.75 -23.58 17.98
N LYS A 22 -16.43 -24.06 16.95
CA LYS A 22 -17.89 -24.12 16.89
C LYS A 22 -18.53 -24.83 18.11
N ASN A 23 -17.73 -25.36 19.03
CA ASN A 23 -18.11 -26.17 20.16
C ASN A 23 -17.79 -25.53 21.51
N ASN A 24 -17.44 -24.25 21.57
CA ASN A 24 -17.21 -23.58 22.84
C ASN A 24 -18.47 -22.84 23.34
N ASP A 25 -19.62 -23.55 23.34
CA ASP A 25 -20.88 -23.02 23.83
C ASP A 25 -20.88 -22.71 25.35
N SER A 26 -19.79 -23.03 26.04
CA SER A 26 -19.63 -22.80 27.47
C SER A 26 -18.93 -21.48 27.84
N ALA A 27 -18.45 -20.71 26.88
CA ALA A 27 -17.85 -19.41 27.19
C ALA A 27 -18.97 -18.40 27.53
N PRO A 28 -18.96 -17.75 28.69
CA PRO A 28 -20.03 -16.84 29.12
C PRO A 28 -20.09 -15.56 28.29
N LEU A 29 -19.04 -15.23 27.58
CA LEU A 29 -18.99 -14.18 26.58
C LEU A 29 -18.47 -14.78 25.28
N HIS A 30 -19.37 -15.00 24.33
CA HIS A 30 -18.99 -15.25 22.95
C HIS A 30 -18.67 -13.90 22.35
N PRO A 31 -17.39 -13.57 22.01
CA PRO A 31 -17.14 -12.41 21.19
C PRO A 31 -17.91 -12.64 19.89
N LYS A 32 -18.99 -11.92 19.67
CA LYS A 32 -19.64 -11.86 18.36
C LYS A 32 -18.56 -11.58 17.36
N GLN A 33 -18.58 -12.24 16.21
CA GLN A 33 -17.65 -11.93 15.12
C GLN A 33 -17.74 -10.44 14.84
N THR A 34 -16.73 -9.70 15.27
CA THR A 34 -16.68 -8.25 15.14
C THR A 34 -15.26 -7.84 14.80
N CYS A 35 -15.11 -6.64 14.25
CA CYS A 35 -13.84 -5.99 14.01
C CYS A 35 -13.83 -4.67 14.75
N TYR A 36 -12.64 -4.30 15.22
CA TYR A 36 -12.37 -3.03 15.88
C TYR A 36 -11.43 -2.20 15.03
N LEU A 37 -11.63 -0.89 15.03
CA LEU A 37 -10.77 0.08 14.37
C LEU A 37 -9.89 0.71 15.43
N TRP A 38 -8.58 0.50 15.30
CA TRP A 38 -7.57 1.02 16.20
C TRP A 38 -6.71 2.04 15.47
N LEU A 39 -6.46 3.16 16.13
CA LEU A 39 -5.58 4.22 15.65
C LEU A 39 -4.30 4.25 16.49
N SER A 40 -3.15 4.28 15.82
CA SER A 40 -1.86 4.59 16.40
C SER A 40 -1.12 5.55 15.48
N TYR A 41 -0.32 6.45 16.00
CA TYR A 41 0.47 7.41 15.21
C TYR A 41 1.94 7.39 15.60
N SER A 42 2.78 7.85 14.70
CA SER A 42 4.22 8.03 14.89
C SER A 42 4.63 9.42 14.43
N ASP A 43 5.48 10.08 15.20
CA ASP A 43 6.07 11.39 14.90
C ASP A 43 7.54 11.30 14.50
N ASP A 44 8.08 10.08 14.36
CA ASP A 44 9.50 9.80 14.13
C ASP A 44 9.74 8.79 13.00
N ASP A 45 8.99 8.90 11.92
CA ASP A 45 9.07 8.03 10.72
C ASP A 45 8.86 6.53 11.04
N GLY A 46 8.01 6.21 12.02
CA GLY A 46 7.66 4.84 12.39
C GLY A 46 8.62 4.16 13.35
N MET A 47 9.57 4.89 13.94
CA MET A 47 10.51 4.34 14.90
C MET A 47 9.84 4.01 16.25
N THR A 48 8.95 4.90 16.69
CA THR A 48 8.08 4.69 17.84
C THR A 48 6.62 4.99 17.49
N TRP A 49 5.70 4.39 18.24
CA TRP A 49 4.27 4.51 18.00
C TRP A 49 3.53 4.84 19.29
N SER A 50 2.48 5.64 19.17
CA SER A 50 1.58 5.94 20.28
C SER A 50 0.88 4.67 20.76
N GLU A 51 0.35 4.69 22.00
CA GLU A 51 -0.60 3.66 22.43
C GLU A 51 -1.80 3.66 21.49
N PRO A 52 -2.30 2.45 21.09
CA PRO A 52 -3.46 2.34 20.23
C PRO A 52 -4.73 2.87 20.90
N VAL A 53 -5.53 3.64 20.16
CA VAL A 53 -6.83 4.17 20.58
C VAL A 53 -7.93 3.47 19.80
N ASP A 54 -8.94 2.95 20.49
CA ASP A 54 -10.12 2.35 19.87
C ASP A 54 -11.08 3.45 19.40
N ILE A 55 -11.20 3.62 18.09
CA ILE A 55 -12.13 4.57 17.46
C ILE A 55 -13.44 3.91 17.02
N THR A 56 -13.58 2.60 17.21
CA THR A 56 -14.76 1.83 16.82
C THR A 56 -16.07 2.44 17.32
N PRO A 57 -16.19 2.86 18.61
CA PRO A 57 -17.44 3.44 19.12
C PRO A 57 -17.85 4.75 18.45
N GLN A 58 -16.92 5.44 17.77
CA GLN A 58 -17.20 6.69 17.09
C GLN A 58 -17.72 6.52 15.67
N VAL A 59 -17.41 5.38 15.03
CA VAL A 59 -17.59 5.21 13.58
C VAL A 59 -18.39 3.97 13.18
N LYS A 60 -18.48 2.97 14.05
CA LYS A 60 -19.21 1.72 13.79
C LYS A 60 -20.57 1.72 14.47
N GLU A 61 -21.59 1.45 13.69
CA GLU A 61 -22.96 1.32 14.17
C GLU A 61 -23.27 -0.13 14.61
N ASP A 62 -24.27 -0.31 15.46
CA ASP A 62 -24.66 -1.63 16.00
C ASP A 62 -25.12 -2.62 14.93
N TRP A 63 -25.67 -2.13 13.80
CA TRP A 63 -26.09 -2.96 12.68
C TRP A 63 -24.92 -3.46 11.81
N MET A 64 -23.73 -2.89 11.94
CA MET A 64 -22.52 -3.32 11.23
C MET A 64 -21.90 -4.54 11.91
N ARG A 65 -21.61 -5.57 11.12
CA ARG A 65 -20.89 -6.75 11.58
C ARG A 65 -19.38 -6.58 11.46
N PHE A 66 -18.89 -6.56 10.24
CA PHE A 66 -17.51 -6.18 9.92
C PHE A 66 -17.45 -4.67 9.68
N CYS A 67 -16.37 -4.05 10.10
CA CYS A 67 -15.99 -2.71 9.70
C CYS A 67 -14.46 -2.65 9.71
N GLY A 68 -13.85 -2.37 8.58
CA GLY A 68 -12.40 -2.34 8.42
C GLY A 68 -11.96 -1.21 7.51
N VAL A 69 -10.69 -0.82 7.62
CA VAL A 69 -10.09 0.16 6.70
C VAL A 69 -9.85 -0.46 5.32
N GLY A 70 -9.96 0.35 4.28
CA GLY A 70 -9.52 -0.03 2.96
C GLY A 70 -8.00 -0.22 2.93
N PRO A 71 -7.48 -1.26 2.22
CA PRO A 71 -6.04 -1.41 2.05
C PRO A 71 -5.48 -0.23 1.24
N GLY A 72 -4.37 0.35 1.69
CA GLY A 72 -3.75 1.49 1.04
C GLY A 72 -3.38 2.58 2.02
N PHE A 73 -3.72 3.81 1.70
CA PHE A 73 -3.39 4.99 2.51
C PHE A 73 -4.61 5.91 2.66
N GLY A 74 -4.59 6.72 3.73
CA GLY A 74 -5.49 7.84 3.91
C GLY A 74 -4.97 9.11 3.26
N VAL A 75 -5.78 10.16 3.25
CA VAL A 75 -5.40 11.49 2.75
C VAL A 75 -5.60 12.54 3.84
N GLN A 76 -4.72 13.54 3.84
CA GLN A 76 -4.93 14.80 4.54
C GLN A 76 -5.26 15.87 3.52
N LEU A 77 -6.43 16.49 3.64
CA LEU A 77 -6.92 17.48 2.68
C LEU A 77 -6.03 18.72 2.66
N ARG A 78 -5.74 19.21 1.45
CA ARG A 78 -4.86 20.35 1.17
C ARG A 78 -5.52 21.41 0.31
N TYR A 79 -6.48 21.02 -0.52
CA TYR A 79 -7.14 21.86 -1.50
C TYR A 79 -8.59 22.18 -1.13
N ASP A 80 -9.22 21.40 -0.25
CA ASP A 80 -10.55 21.68 0.27
C ASP A 80 -10.47 22.84 1.31
N GLU A 81 -10.87 24.03 0.86
CA GLU A 81 -10.86 25.24 1.71
C GLU A 81 -11.87 25.20 2.88
N LYS A 82 -12.89 24.33 2.79
CA LYS A 82 -13.91 24.19 3.84
C LYS A 82 -13.47 23.28 4.98
N HIS A 83 -12.61 22.31 4.67
CA HIS A 83 -12.14 21.32 5.65
C HIS A 83 -10.61 21.20 5.61
N PRO A 84 -9.87 22.31 5.84
CA PRO A 84 -8.42 22.33 5.71
C PRO A 84 -7.77 21.39 6.73
N GLY A 85 -6.93 20.46 6.24
CA GLY A 85 -6.21 19.53 7.10
C GLY A 85 -7.02 18.34 7.61
N ARG A 86 -8.29 18.17 7.18
CA ARG A 86 -9.10 16.98 7.47
C ARG A 86 -8.34 15.72 7.11
N LEU A 87 -8.31 14.75 8.04
CA LEU A 87 -7.81 13.41 7.80
C LEU A 87 -8.95 12.53 7.30
N ILE A 88 -8.72 11.74 6.26
CA ILE A 88 -9.73 10.82 5.70
C ILE A 88 -9.10 9.45 5.47
N PHE A 89 -9.80 8.38 5.91
CA PHE A 89 -9.46 6.99 5.60
C PHE A 89 -10.65 6.28 4.97
N PRO A 90 -10.47 5.55 3.86
CA PRO A 90 -11.52 4.71 3.33
C PRO A 90 -11.78 3.52 4.27
N ILE A 91 -13.05 3.19 4.44
CA ILE A 91 -13.51 2.01 5.15
C ILE A 91 -14.50 1.22 4.30
N TYR A 92 -14.74 -0.03 4.69
CA TYR A 92 -15.86 -0.82 4.19
C TYR A 92 -16.43 -1.69 5.31
N TYR A 93 -17.71 -2.04 5.21
CA TYR A 93 -18.41 -2.77 6.24
C TYR A 93 -19.48 -3.69 5.67
N THR A 94 -19.92 -4.65 6.50
CA THR A 94 -21.03 -5.56 6.22
C THR A 94 -22.14 -5.37 7.23
N ILE A 95 -23.36 -5.71 6.86
CA ILE A 95 -24.50 -5.73 7.79
C ILE A 95 -24.51 -6.99 8.65
N ALA A 96 -25.12 -6.91 9.83
CA ALA A 96 -25.31 -8.07 10.72
C ALA A 96 -26.17 -9.13 10.03
N GLY A 97 -25.77 -10.39 10.15
CA GLY A 97 -26.50 -11.53 9.57
C GLY A 97 -26.22 -11.80 8.09
N SER A 98 -25.56 -10.90 7.38
CA SER A 98 -25.19 -11.10 5.99
C SER A 98 -23.87 -11.88 5.84
N GLY A 99 -23.73 -12.62 4.76
CA GLY A 99 -22.48 -13.23 4.33
C GLY A 99 -21.55 -12.24 3.63
N ILE A 100 -20.48 -12.77 3.01
CA ILE A 100 -19.70 -12.05 2.02
C ILE A 100 -20.63 -11.76 0.82
N GLY A 101 -20.63 -10.53 0.32
CA GLY A 101 -21.49 -10.12 -0.81
C GLY A 101 -22.39 -8.92 -0.52
N PHE A 102 -22.42 -8.44 0.72
CA PHE A 102 -23.21 -7.29 1.15
C PHE A 102 -22.32 -6.24 1.81
N GLN A 103 -21.24 -5.87 1.11
CA GLN A 103 -20.30 -4.88 1.59
C GLN A 103 -20.64 -3.50 1.02
N SER A 104 -20.40 -2.47 1.82
CA SER A 104 -20.52 -1.07 1.40
C SER A 104 -19.26 -0.30 1.77
N SER A 105 -18.73 0.45 0.81
CA SER A 105 -17.64 1.39 1.02
C SER A 105 -18.17 2.66 1.70
N ALA A 106 -17.33 3.30 2.49
CA ALA A 106 -17.53 4.63 3.05
C ALA A 106 -16.15 5.24 3.39
N CYS A 107 -16.14 6.31 4.16
CA CYS A 107 -14.92 6.82 4.77
C CYS A 107 -15.14 7.19 6.24
N VAL A 108 -14.04 7.32 6.97
CA VAL A 108 -14.01 8.00 8.26
C VAL A 108 -13.13 9.24 8.12
N TYR A 109 -13.51 10.32 8.81
CA TYR A 109 -12.76 11.57 8.77
C TYR A 109 -12.65 12.23 10.15
N SER A 110 -11.61 13.04 10.30
CA SER A 110 -11.32 13.80 11.52
C SER A 110 -10.91 15.23 11.14
N ASP A 111 -11.50 16.23 11.85
CA ASP A 111 -11.19 17.65 11.68
C ASP A 111 -10.29 18.20 12.79
N ASP A 112 -9.89 17.37 13.75
CA ASP A 112 -9.15 17.79 14.96
C ASP A 112 -7.82 17.05 15.15
N GLY A 113 -7.25 16.57 14.04
CA GLY A 113 -5.95 15.87 14.04
C GLY A 113 -6.03 14.45 14.59
N GLY A 114 -7.17 13.76 14.41
CA GLY A 114 -7.36 12.36 14.78
C GLY A 114 -7.86 12.13 16.21
N LYS A 115 -8.31 13.16 16.90
CA LYS A 115 -8.87 13.04 18.27
C LYS A 115 -10.29 12.53 18.25
N THR A 116 -11.12 13.06 17.34
CA THR A 116 -12.48 12.59 17.11
C THR A 116 -12.68 12.18 15.64
N TRP A 117 -13.52 11.18 15.44
CA TRP A 117 -13.76 10.60 14.13
C TRP A 117 -15.25 10.53 13.82
N HIS A 118 -15.57 10.79 12.57
CA HIS A 118 -16.92 10.73 12.02
C HIS A 118 -16.92 9.78 10.81
N ARG A 119 -18.05 9.13 10.56
CA ARG A 119 -18.24 8.32 9.37
C ARG A 119 -19.06 9.10 8.34
N GLY A 120 -18.59 9.13 7.10
CA GLY A 120 -19.37 9.61 5.97
C GLY A 120 -20.43 8.60 5.52
N GLU A 121 -21.36 9.05 4.68
CA GLU A 121 -22.32 8.18 4.01
C GLU A 121 -21.63 7.21 3.04
N SER A 122 -22.35 6.19 2.61
CA SER A 122 -21.86 5.25 1.59
C SER A 122 -22.31 5.68 0.21
N PRO A 123 -21.47 5.51 -0.85
CA PRO A 123 -21.94 5.61 -2.22
C PRO A 123 -23.06 4.61 -2.58
N ASN A 124 -23.38 3.67 -1.72
CA ASN A 124 -24.51 2.77 -1.86
C ASN A 124 -25.84 3.39 -1.37
N ASP A 125 -25.79 4.43 -0.53
CA ASP A 125 -27.01 4.98 0.07
C ASP A 125 -27.81 5.79 -0.95
N GLY A 126 -29.09 5.41 -1.16
CA GLY A 126 -30.00 6.02 -2.13
C GLY A 126 -29.72 5.69 -3.60
N ARG A 127 -28.75 4.84 -3.90
CA ARG A 127 -28.39 4.47 -5.27
C ARG A 127 -29.43 3.55 -5.90
N ILE A 128 -29.76 3.79 -7.16
CA ILE A 128 -30.57 2.86 -7.96
C ILE A 128 -29.66 1.87 -8.66
N ASN A 129 -29.86 0.57 -8.42
CA ASN A 129 -29.10 -0.49 -9.08
C ASN A 129 -29.58 -0.68 -10.55
N LYS A 130 -28.90 -1.55 -11.29
CA LYS A 130 -29.23 -1.84 -12.71
C LYS A 130 -30.65 -2.41 -12.92
N ASP A 131 -31.26 -2.97 -11.89
CA ASP A 131 -32.59 -3.57 -11.93
C ASP A 131 -33.68 -2.56 -11.48
N GLY A 132 -33.33 -1.28 -11.32
CA GLY A 132 -34.24 -0.21 -10.92
C GLY A 132 -34.60 -0.18 -9.45
N GLN A 133 -33.86 -0.92 -8.60
CA GLN A 133 -34.13 -0.99 -7.17
C GLN A 133 -33.23 -0.03 -6.41
N GLU A 134 -33.79 0.69 -5.46
CA GLU A 134 -33.01 1.49 -4.52
C GLU A 134 -32.24 0.57 -3.56
N THR A 135 -30.94 0.84 -3.43
CA THR A 135 -30.06 0.14 -2.49
C THR A 135 -29.55 1.10 -1.43
N SER A 136 -29.19 0.57 -0.27
CA SER A 136 -28.52 1.32 0.77
C SER A 136 -27.50 0.44 1.46
N SER A 137 -26.61 1.07 2.23
CA SER A 137 -25.62 0.35 3.04
C SER A 137 -26.24 -0.53 4.13
N GLN A 138 -27.47 -0.22 4.56
CA GLN A 138 -28.23 -1.03 5.54
C GLN A 138 -29.15 -2.07 4.90
N ASN A 139 -29.53 -1.89 3.65
CA ASN A 139 -30.38 -2.79 2.90
C ASN A 139 -29.89 -2.92 1.46
N PRO A 140 -28.72 -3.54 1.23
CA PRO A 140 -28.20 -3.75 -0.12
C PRO A 140 -29.07 -4.75 -0.87
N VAL A 141 -29.47 -4.40 -2.08
CA VAL A 141 -30.30 -5.25 -2.96
C VAL A 141 -29.53 -5.64 -4.22
N GLY A 142 -29.70 -6.89 -4.64
CA GLY A 142 -29.06 -7.43 -5.83
C GLY A 142 -27.52 -7.43 -5.74
N ILE A 143 -26.86 -7.34 -6.88
CA ILE A 143 -25.42 -7.21 -6.98
C ILE A 143 -25.04 -5.73 -6.85
N SER A 144 -24.82 -5.27 -5.63
CA SER A 144 -24.58 -3.85 -5.33
C SER A 144 -23.33 -3.61 -4.46
N GLU A 145 -22.51 -4.61 -4.24
CA GLU A 145 -21.36 -4.53 -3.36
C GLU A 145 -20.33 -3.51 -3.84
N LEU A 146 -19.96 -2.60 -2.95
CA LEU A 146 -18.80 -1.71 -3.03
C LEU A 146 -17.94 -2.01 -1.81
N THR A 147 -16.65 -2.26 -1.99
CA THR A 147 -15.81 -2.79 -0.90
C THR A 147 -14.51 -2.02 -0.75
N GLU A 148 -13.38 -2.66 -0.74
CA GLU A 148 -12.07 -2.02 -0.60
C GLU A 148 -11.92 -0.84 -1.55
N SER A 149 -11.45 0.30 -1.04
CA SER A 149 -11.41 1.54 -1.82
C SER A 149 -10.20 2.38 -1.51
N GLN A 150 -9.89 3.28 -2.42
CA GLN A 150 -8.88 4.31 -2.27
C GLN A 150 -9.52 5.67 -2.53
N ILE A 151 -9.24 6.64 -1.64
CA ILE A 151 -9.69 8.03 -1.77
C ILE A 151 -8.50 8.90 -2.18
N ILE A 152 -8.74 9.85 -3.06
CA ILE A 152 -7.80 10.90 -3.45
C ILE A 152 -8.49 12.26 -3.40
N GLU A 153 -7.72 13.32 -3.18
CA GLU A 153 -8.14 14.71 -3.28
C GLU A 153 -7.67 15.28 -4.61
N LEU A 154 -8.57 15.93 -5.35
CA LEU A 154 -8.28 16.65 -6.60
C LEU A 154 -7.86 18.09 -6.30
N SER A 155 -7.27 18.76 -7.30
CA SER A 155 -6.87 20.17 -7.18
C SER A 155 -8.05 21.13 -6.97
N SER A 156 -9.27 20.70 -7.23
CA SER A 156 -10.51 21.41 -6.93
C SER A 156 -10.93 21.34 -5.47
N GLY A 157 -10.30 20.50 -4.65
CA GLY A 157 -10.73 20.15 -3.30
C GLY A 157 -11.80 19.04 -3.24
N ASN A 158 -12.34 18.62 -4.39
CA ASN A 158 -13.25 17.49 -4.44
C ASN A 158 -12.50 16.17 -4.23
N LEU A 159 -13.23 15.15 -3.76
CA LEU A 159 -12.67 13.82 -3.54
C LEU A 159 -13.19 12.84 -4.58
N LEU A 160 -12.34 11.89 -4.97
CA LEU A 160 -12.75 10.71 -5.72
C LEU A 160 -12.46 9.46 -4.88
N GLN A 161 -13.45 8.56 -4.77
CA GLN A 161 -13.32 7.26 -4.15
C GLN A 161 -13.40 6.17 -5.23
N PHE A 162 -12.29 5.49 -5.48
CA PHE A 162 -12.18 4.36 -6.40
C PHE A 162 -12.43 3.06 -5.65
N MET A 163 -13.28 2.19 -6.16
CA MET A 163 -13.79 1.05 -5.39
C MET A 163 -13.70 -0.27 -6.16
N ARG A 164 -13.26 -1.31 -5.47
CA ARG A 164 -13.50 -2.70 -5.81
C ARG A 164 -14.99 -2.98 -5.67
N ASN A 165 -15.58 -3.74 -6.61
CA ASN A 165 -17.02 -3.95 -6.63
C ASN A 165 -17.44 -5.28 -7.28
N THR A 166 -18.71 -5.67 -7.06
CA THR A 166 -19.35 -6.81 -7.70
C THR A 166 -20.52 -6.39 -8.57
N ARG A 167 -20.54 -5.17 -9.11
CA ARG A 167 -21.66 -4.66 -9.94
C ARG A 167 -21.87 -5.43 -11.24
N GLY A 168 -20.94 -6.30 -11.60
CA GLY A 168 -21.07 -7.20 -12.74
C GLY A 168 -20.64 -6.59 -14.08
N ASN A 169 -20.20 -5.33 -14.10
CA ASN A 169 -19.73 -4.67 -15.32
C ASN A 169 -18.26 -4.94 -15.63
N GLY A 170 -17.50 -5.53 -14.66
CA GLY A 170 -16.07 -5.79 -14.78
C GLY A 170 -15.24 -4.50 -14.93
N LYS A 171 -15.71 -3.40 -14.35
CA LYS A 171 -15.08 -2.08 -14.43
C LYS A 171 -14.84 -1.52 -13.03
N VAL A 172 -13.72 -0.85 -12.85
CA VAL A 172 -13.46 -0.05 -11.65
C VAL A 172 -14.49 1.08 -11.60
N VAL A 173 -15.10 1.25 -10.44
CA VAL A 173 -16.09 2.31 -10.22
C VAL A 173 -15.51 3.41 -9.36
N VAL A 174 -16.04 4.62 -9.54
CA VAL A 174 -15.62 5.82 -8.82
C VAL A 174 -16.82 6.70 -8.47
N SER A 175 -16.81 7.24 -7.24
CA SER A 175 -17.77 8.23 -6.75
C SER A 175 -17.05 9.52 -6.40
N ARG A 176 -17.77 10.65 -6.48
CA ARG A 176 -17.23 11.98 -6.13
C ARG A 176 -17.91 12.51 -4.86
N SER A 177 -17.14 13.14 -4.00
CA SER A 177 -17.62 13.97 -2.89
C SER A 177 -17.21 15.43 -3.11
N THR A 178 -18.09 16.36 -2.81
CA THR A 178 -17.86 17.82 -2.85
C THR A 178 -17.97 18.49 -1.48
N ASP A 179 -18.04 17.68 -0.43
CA ASP A 179 -18.22 18.10 0.96
C ASP A 179 -17.23 17.42 1.92
N GLY A 180 -16.04 17.09 1.39
CA GLY A 180 -14.96 16.52 2.18
C GLY A 180 -15.24 15.11 2.71
N GLY A 181 -16.00 14.29 1.96
CA GLY A 181 -16.26 12.89 2.29
C GLY A 181 -17.52 12.65 3.14
N ALA A 182 -18.32 13.69 3.42
CA ALA A 182 -19.57 13.51 4.17
C ALA A 182 -20.62 12.77 3.33
N THR A 183 -20.77 13.15 2.06
CA THR A 183 -21.67 12.48 1.10
C THR A 183 -20.96 12.17 -0.22
N TRP A 184 -21.54 11.26 -1.01
CA TRP A 184 -20.97 10.75 -2.26
C TRP A 184 -22.01 10.71 -3.38
N SER A 185 -21.58 10.99 -4.61
CA SER A 185 -22.38 10.77 -5.80
C SER A 185 -22.63 9.29 -6.06
N ASP A 186 -23.60 8.98 -6.90
CA ASP A 186 -23.71 7.64 -7.48
C ASP A 186 -22.39 7.22 -8.13
N PRO A 187 -21.97 5.94 -7.96
CA PRO A 187 -20.76 5.45 -8.59
C PRO A 187 -20.93 5.32 -10.10
N ILE A 188 -19.95 5.82 -10.85
CA ILE A 188 -19.85 5.67 -12.30
C ILE A 188 -18.78 4.63 -12.65
N ASP A 189 -18.97 3.93 -13.77
CA ASP A 189 -17.97 2.99 -14.29
C ASP A 189 -16.86 3.76 -15.01
N THR A 190 -15.60 3.39 -14.76
CA THR A 190 -14.47 3.78 -15.59
C THR A 190 -14.28 2.77 -16.73
N THR A 191 -13.30 2.99 -17.62
CA THR A 191 -12.92 2.00 -18.64
C THR A 191 -11.95 0.94 -18.12
N ALA A 192 -11.30 1.14 -16.96
CA ALA A 192 -10.34 0.20 -16.40
C ALA A 192 -11.00 -1.10 -15.95
N PRO A 193 -10.37 -2.26 -16.20
CA PRO A 193 -10.91 -3.56 -15.78
C PRO A 193 -10.93 -3.68 -14.26
N GLU A 194 -11.93 -4.38 -13.74
CA GLU A 194 -12.08 -4.78 -12.35
C GLU A 194 -12.30 -6.31 -12.28
N VAL A 195 -11.46 -6.99 -11.50
CA VAL A 195 -11.42 -8.46 -11.39
C VAL A 195 -11.68 -8.92 -9.96
N TYR A 196 -12.45 -8.15 -9.21
CA TYR A 196 -12.70 -8.35 -7.78
C TYR A 196 -11.38 -8.39 -6.98
N CYS A 197 -10.59 -7.34 -7.18
CA CYS A 197 -9.31 -7.14 -6.49
C CYS A 197 -9.19 -5.69 -6.02
N GLN A 198 -8.45 -5.48 -4.93
CA GLN A 198 -8.06 -4.17 -4.47
C GLN A 198 -7.27 -3.43 -5.57
N LEU A 199 -7.37 -2.13 -5.58
CA LEU A 199 -6.64 -1.22 -6.44
C LEU A 199 -5.99 -0.10 -5.62
N SER A 200 -4.92 0.48 -6.14
CA SER A 200 -4.31 1.67 -5.55
C SER A 200 -4.33 2.82 -6.53
N VAL A 201 -4.77 3.98 -6.07
CA VAL A 201 -4.82 5.21 -6.86
C VAL A 201 -4.21 6.34 -6.07
N LEU A 202 -3.39 7.19 -6.70
CA LEU A 202 -2.90 8.43 -6.12
C LEU A 202 -3.16 9.63 -7.05
N TYR A 203 -3.34 10.80 -6.44
CA TYR A 203 -3.30 12.07 -7.15
C TYR A 203 -1.84 12.39 -7.52
N TYR A 204 -1.59 12.68 -8.78
CA TYR A 204 -0.24 12.96 -9.24
C TYR A 204 0.04 14.45 -9.37
N ASP A 205 -0.66 15.15 -10.25
CA ASP A 205 -0.53 16.60 -10.47
C ASP A 205 -1.68 17.17 -11.33
N LYS A 206 -1.60 18.45 -11.68
CA LYS A 206 -2.54 19.17 -12.55
C LYS A 206 -1.92 19.52 -13.91
N ASN A 207 -1.22 18.58 -14.54
CA ASN A 207 -0.55 18.78 -15.82
C ASN A 207 -1.08 17.86 -16.94
N GLY A 208 -2.32 17.42 -16.84
CA GLY A 208 -3.01 16.70 -17.91
C GLY A 208 -3.40 17.61 -19.07
N THR A 209 -3.95 17.03 -20.11
CA THR A 209 -4.39 17.75 -21.33
C THR A 209 -5.37 18.89 -20.99
N GLY A 210 -4.99 20.12 -21.33
CA GLY A 210 -5.78 21.30 -20.99
C GLY A 210 -5.80 21.66 -19.49
N GLY A 211 -4.81 21.19 -18.70
CA GLY A 211 -4.69 21.47 -17.27
C GLY A 211 -5.57 20.58 -16.40
N LYS A 212 -5.94 19.41 -16.90
CA LYS A 212 -6.68 18.40 -16.10
C LYS A 212 -5.81 17.82 -14.99
N ASP A 213 -6.46 17.40 -13.91
CA ASP A 213 -5.84 16.61 -12.86
C ASP A 213 -5.44 15.23 -13.38
N ARG A 214 -4.22 14.78 -13.06
CA ARG A 214 -3.74 13.44 -13.38
C ARG A 214 -3.72 12.55 -12.14
N VAL A 215 -4.17 11.32 -12.34
CA VAL A 215 -4.15 10.26 -11.33
C VAL A 215 -3.36 9.06 -11.85
N ILE A 216 -2.71 8.35 -10.96
CA ILE A 216 -2.00 7.11 -11.29
C ILE A 216 -2.68 5.97 -10.57
N MET A 217 -3.03 4.91 -11.32
CA MET A 217 -3.64 3.71 -10.78
C MET A 217 -2.76 2.49 -11.01
N SER A 218 -2.77 1.59 -10.05
CA SER A 218 -2.21 0.25 -10.12
C SER A 218 -3.28 -0.78 -9.78
N ASN A 219 -3.55 -1.70 -10.70
CA ASN A 219 -4.48 -2.81 -10.49
C ASN A 219 -4.18 -3.98 -11.45
N PRO A 220 -4.76 -5.18 -11.25
CA PRO A 220 -4.69 -6.24 -12.24
C PRO A 220 -5.30 -5.82 -13.58
N GLY A 221 -4.60 -6.03 -14.68
CA GLY A 221 -5.05 -5.71 -16.04
C GLY A 221 -5.54 -6.92 -16.84
N GLY A 222 -5.46 -8.13 -16.29
CA GLY A 222 -5.87 -9.37 -16.95
C GLY A 222 -7.32 -9.78 -16.65
N THR A 223 -7.63 -11.05 -16.87
CA THR A 223 -8.97 -11.62 -16.60
C THR A 223 -9.16 -12.09 -15.16
N GLY A 224 -8.15 -11.95 -14.33
CA GLY A 224 -8.10 -12.31 -12.92
C GLY A 224 -6.99 -11.53 -12.21
N ARG A 225 -6.56 -11.98 -11.06
CA ARG A 225 -5.46 -11.35 -10.29
C ARG A 225 -4.10 -11.60 -10.96
N ASN A 226 -3.94 -11.01 -12.12
CA ASN A 226 -2.72 -11.13 -12.94
C ASN A 226 -2.51 -9.87 -13.79
N ASN A 227 -1.32 -9.79 -14.40
CA ASN A 227 -0.92 -8.72 -15.31
C ASN A 227 -1.06 -7.34 -14.65
N GLY A 228 -0.26 -7.12 -13.58
CA GLY A 228 -0.20 -5.83 -12.90
C GLY A 228 0.04 -4.71 -13.89
N THR A 229 -0.88 -3.74 -13.91
CA THR A 229 -0.92 -2.67 -14.90
C THR A 229 -0.96 -1.32 -14.19
N LEU A 230 -0.08 -0.42 -14.64
CA LEU A 230 -0.07 0.99 -14.27
C LEU A 230 -0.87 1.78 -15.29
N ARG A 231 -1.64 2.78 -14.83
CA ARG A 231 -2.45 3.65 -15.69
C ARG A 231 -2.27 5.10 -15.31
N ILE A 232 -2.23 5.98 -16.32
CA ILE A 232 -2.39 7.43 -16.16
C ILE A 232 -3.82 7.77 -16.51
N GLY A 233 -4.55 8.38 -15.58
CA GLY A 233 -5.88 8.90 -15.81
C GLY A 233 -5.90 10.41 -15.80
N GLU A 234 -6.72 11.00 -16.64
CA GLU A 234 -7.07 12.42 -16.64
C GLU A 234 -8.49 12.61 -16.13
N VAL A 235 -8.67 13.49 -15.14
CA VAL A 235 -9.96 13.77 -14.55
C VAL A 235 -10.57 15.01 -15.21
N THR A 236 -11.83 14.86 -15.65
CA THR A 236 -12.66 15.99 -16.09
C THR A 236 -13.76 16.20 -15.07
N GLU A 237 -13.91 17.42 -14.56
CA GLU A 237 -14.96 17.79 -13.64
C GLU A 237 -15.80 18.95 -14.20
N THR A 238 -17.09 18.86 -13.97
CA THR A 238 -18.04 19.96 -14.07
C THR A 238 -18.81 20.10 -12.76
N LYS A 239 -19.67 21.08 -12.63
CA LYS A 239 -20.52 21.21 -11.44
C LYS A 239 -21.31 19.92 -11.17
N ASP A 240 -21.89 19.32 -12.21
CA ASP A 240 -22.88 18.25 -12.08
C ASP A 240 -22.36 16.86 -12.47
N SER A 241 -21.16 16.78 -13.04
CA SER A 241 -20.58 15.52 -13.54
C SER A 241 -19.07 15.45 -13.38
N PHE A 242 -18.53 14.26 -13.52
CA PHE A 242 -17.10 14.01 -13.59
C PHE A 242 -16.82 12.75 -14.41
N SER A 243 -15.61 12.63 -14.95
CA SER A 243 -15.12 11.39 -15.58
C SER A 243 -13.65 11.19 -15.29
N VAL A 244 -13.18 9.96 -15.45
CA VAL A 244 -11.77 9.58 -15.42
C VAL A 244 -11.44 8.86 -16.71
N ASP A 245 -10.63 9.48 -17.55
CA ASP A 245 -10.21 8.96 -18.84
C ASP A 245 -8.80 8.37 -18.69
N TRP A 246 -8.66 7.05 -18.85
CA TRP A 246 -7.37 6.38 -18.81
C TRP A 246 -6.67 6.59 -20.15
N VAL A 247 -5.69 7.51 -20.16
CA VAL A 247 -5.02 7.97 -21.39
C VAL A 247 -3.78 7.15 -21.72
N GLU A 248 -3.16 6.53 -20.72
CA GLU A 248 -1.99 5.66 -20.87
C GLU A 248 -2.11 4.44 -19.96
N GLU A 249 -1.61 3.31 -20.43
CA GLU A 249 -1.50 2.11 -19.62
C GLU A 249 -0.26 1.28 -19.97
N LYS A 250 0.34 0.67 -18.96
CA LYS A 250 1.48 -0.22 -19.11
C LYS A 250 1.38 -1.43 -18.20
N MET A 251 1.37 -2.62 -18.77
CA MET A 251 1.57 -3.85 -18.02
C MET A 251 3.05 -3.94 -17.63
N PHE A 252 3.34 -3.86 -16.32
CA PHE A 252 4.70 -3.90 -15.78
C PHE A 252 5.03 -5.22 -15.08
N CYS A 253 4.00 -5.96 -14.62
CA CYS A 253 4.16 -7.19 -13.88
C CYS A 253 3.32 -8.31 -14.52
N PRO A 254 3.90 -9.17 -15.37
CA PRO A 254 3.18 -10.30 -15.95
C PRO A 254 2.86 -11.36 -14.88
N ASN A 255 1.87 -12.19 -15.17
CA ASN A 255 1.39 -13.25 -14.27
C ASN A 255 0.79 -12.72 -12.97
N ASN A 256 0.96 -13.44 -11.85
CA ASN A 256 0.30 -13.14 -10.59
C ASN A 256 0.55 -11.72 -10.09
N TYR A 257 -0.52 -11.00 -9.88
CA TYR A 257 -0.53 -9.66 -9.31
C TYR A 257 -1.86 -9.44 -8.59
N ALA A 258 -1.83 -8.90 -7.39
CA ALA A 258 -3.04 -8.69 -6.61
C ALA A 258 -3.06 -7.31 -5.94
N TYR A 259 -2.86 -7.25 -4.63
CA TYR A 259 -2.95 -6.01 -3.87
C TYR A 259 -1.71 -5.14 -4.06
N SER A 260 -1.90 -3.84 -4.01
CA SER A 260 -0.82 -2.88 -4.19
C SER A 260 -1.04 -1.58 -3.42
N CYS A 261 0.04 -0.84 -3.19
CA CYS A 261 0.01 0.48 -2.59
C CYS A 261 1.01 1.39 -3.30
N LEU A 262 0.50 2.45 -3.92
CA LEU A 262 1.26 3.51 -4.57
C LEU A 262 1.64 4.59 -3.57
N THR A 263 2.77 5.22 -3.76
CA THR A 263 3.17 6.43 -3.05
C THR A 263 3.95 7.36 -3.98
N LYS A 264 3.82 8.68 -3.78
CA LYS A 264 4.66 9.67 -4.45
C LYS A 264 5.88 9.94 -3.58
N MET A 265 7.06 9.70 -4.14
CA MET A 265 8.33 9.89 -3.45
C MET A 265 8.79 11.35 -3.53
N LYS A 266 9.71 11.74 -2.65
CA LYS A 266 10.22 13.12 -2.56
C LYS A 266 10.91 13.60 -3.84
N ASP A 267 11.48 12.69 -4.64
CA ASP A 267 12.14 12.97 -5.91
C ASP A 267 11.18 13.09 -7.10
N GLY A 268 9.86 12.97 -6.85
CA GLY A 268 8.83 13.03 -7.88
C GLY A 268 8.52 11.69 -8.56
N ASN A 269 9.31 10.65 -8.31
CA ASN A 269 9.01 9.30 -8.75
C ASN A 269 7.86 8.70 -7.94
N MET A 270 7.33 7.60 -8.42
CA MET A 270 6.32 6.80 -7.73
C MET A 270 6.94 5.51 -7.20
N GLY A 271 6.66 5.18 -5.94
CA GLY A 271 6.94 3.88 -5.36
C GLY A 271 5.68 3.02 -5.39
N LEU A 272 5.84 1.73 -5.63
CA LEU A 272 4.76 0.75 -5.65
C LEU A 272 5.17 -0.48 -4.87
N LEU A 273 4.45 -0.76 -3.79
CA LEU A 273 4.50 -2.02 -3.07
C LEU A 273 3.37 -2.91 -3.59
N TYR A 274 3.65 -4.19 -3.92
CA TYR A 274 2.65 -5.06 -4.51
C TYR A 274 2.87 -6.55 -4.21
N GLU A 275 1.78 -7.30 -4.22
CA GLU A 275 1.79 -8.76 -4.11
C GLU A 275 2.14 -9.41 -5.44
N HIS A 276 3.11 -10.34 -5.43
CA HIS A 276 3.49 -11.16 -6.56
C HIS A 276 3.96 -12.54 -6.11
N GLN A 277 3.33 -13.61 -6.59
CA GLN A 277 3.73 -15.00 -6.32
C GLN A 277 4.01 -15.30 -4.83
N ASN A 278 3.09 -15.00 -3.93
CA ASN A 278 3.22 -15.16 -2.48
C ASN A 278 4.38 -14.34 -1.84
N THR A 279 4.85 -13.32 -2.53
CA THR A 279 5.84 -12.36 -2.01
C THR A 279 5.32 -10.94 -2.14
N ILE A 280 5.88 -10.04 -1.34
CA ILE A 280 5.67 -8.60 -1.48
C ILE A 280 6.89 -8.02 -2.20
N LYS A 281 6.66 -7.25 -3.26
CA LYS A 281 7.69 -6.59 -4.05
C LYS A 281 7.53 -5.08 -4.00
N PHE A 282 8.63 -4.39 -4.16
CA PHE A 282 8.67 -2.94 -4.34
C PHE A 282 9.34 -2.60 -5.67
N THR A 283 8.79 -1.60 -6.36
CA THR A 283 9.40 -1.00 -7.54
C THR A 283 9.22 0.52 -7.50
N ALA A 284 10.13 1.24 -8.17
CA ALA A 284 10.01 2.67 -8.37
C ALA A 284 9.99 2.98 -9.87
N PHE A 285 9.20 3.98 -10.27
CA PHE A 285 9.04 4.38 -11.67
C PHE A 285 8.63 5.86 -11.77
N ASN A 286 8.68 6.41 -12.98
CA ASN A 286 8.22 7.76 -13.31
C ASN A 286 7.10 7.71 -14.37
N LEU A 287 6.57 8.85 -14.77
CA LEU A 287 5.51 8.92 -15.80
C LEU A 287 5.98 8.43 -17.16
N GLU A 288 7.22 8.75 -17.53
CA GLU A 288 7.83 8.39 -18.81
C GLU A 288 7.90 6.86 -18.97
N TYR A 289 8.08 6.13 -17.86
CA TYR A 289 7.99 4.68 -17.87
C TYR A 289 6.61 4.18 -18.27
N ILE A 290 5.52 4.79 -17.74
CA ILE A 290 4.14 4.36 -18.08
C ILE A 290 3.84 4.65 -19.54
N LYS A 291 4.36 5.77 -20.08
CA LYS A 291 4.19 6.21 -21.47
C LYS A 291 5.06 5.49 -22.50
N ASP A 292 5.82 4.47 -22.06
CA ASP A 292 6.84 3.80 -22.91
C ASP A 292 7.93 4.72 -23.48
N GLU A 293 8.06 5.94 -22.95
CA GLU A 293 9.11 6.89 -23.39
C GLU A 293 10.49 6.50 -22.85
N VAL A 294 10.54 5.73 -21.73
CA VAL A 294 11.79 5.28 -21.11
C VAL A 294 11.63 3.89 -20.50
N ASN A 295 12.61 3.03 -20.71
CA ASN A 295 12.66 1.72 -20.06
C ASN A 295 13.29 1.85 -18.65
N LEU A 296 12.57 2.44 -17.70
CA LEU A 296 13.00 2.57 -16.30
C LEU A 296 12.51 1.39 -15.47
N LEU A 297 12.98 0.20 -15.76
CA LEU A 297 12.97 -0.84 -14.76
C LEU A 297 13.97 -0.43 -13.68
N SER A 298 13.56 -0.50 -12.41
CA SER A 298 14.52 -0.41 -11.30
C SER A 298 15.64 -1.41 -11.57
N PRO A 299 16.92 -1.03 -11.40
CA PRO A 299 18.01 -1.95 -11.65
C PRO A 299 17.80 -3.24 -10.86
N THR A 300 17.87 -4.36 -11.54
CA THR A 300 17.75 -5.67 -10.89
C THR A 300 19.14 -6.14 -10.48
N ILE A 301 19.29 -6.64 -9.26
CA ILE A 301 20.53 -7.26 -8.83
C ILE A 301 20.67 -8.59 -9.55
N THR A 302 21.74 -8.72 -10.31
CA THR A 302 22.07 -9.93 -11.07
C THR A 302 23.04 -10.85 -10.32
N ALA A 303 23.89 -10.27 -9.47
CA ALA A 303 24.79 -11.04 -8.63
C ALA A 303 25.19 -10.25 -7.39
N VAL A 304 25.50 -10.98 -6.31
CA VAL A 304 26.19 -10.48 -5.14
C VAL A 304 27.35 -11.41 -4.86
N THR A 305 28.54 -10.88 -4.82
CA THR A 305 29.77 -11.62 -4.51
C THR A 305 30.50 -10.97 -3.37
N TYR A 306 31.40 -11.69 -2.71
CA TYR A 306 32.26 -11.09 -1.70
C TYR A 306 33.65 -11.68 -1.74
N LYS A 307 34.62 -10.92 -1.24
CA LYS A 307 35.95 -11.38 -0.88
C LYS A 307 36.28 -10.94 0.54
N VAL A 308 37.19 -11.67 1.19
CA VAL A 308 37.74 -11.26 2.48
C VAL A 308 39.11 -10.66 2.23
N GLU A 309 39.29 -9.42 2.66
CA GLU A 309 40.60 -8.77 2.74
C GLU A 309 41.09 -8.89 4.16
N LYS A 310 42.19 -9.63 4.35
CA LYS A 310 42.78 -9.93 5.64
C LYS A 310 43.81 -8.89 6.02
N THR A 311 43.93 -8.60 7.31
CA THR A 311 44.94 -7.69 7.85
C THR A 311 46.32 -8.31 7.88
N ASP A 312 46.39 -9.65 8.06
CA ASP A 312 47.60 -10.44 8.13
C ASP A 312 47.38 -11.82 7.49
N ASP A 313 48.45 -12.63 7.34
CA ASP A 313 48.36 -13.99 6.81
C ASP A 313 47.89 -14.98 7.90
N HIS A 314 46.60 -15.15 8.02
CA HIS A 314 45.95 -16.10 8.93
C HIS A 314 44.86 -16.92 8.22
N ALA A 315 44.56 -18.12 8.74
CA ALA A 315 43.64 -19.07 8.07
C ALA A 315 42.17 -18.64 8.17
N TYR A 316 41.79 -17.98 9.27
CA TYR A 316 40.38 -17.62 9.58
C TYR A 316 40.17 -16.14 9.47
N THR A 317 38.91 -15.70 9.32
CA THR A 317 38.55 -14.31 9.38
C THR A 317 38.54 -13.81 10.82
N LEU A 318 39.25 -12.71 11.09
CA LEU A 318 39.43 -12.13 12.42
C LEU A 318 38.86 -10.70 12.50
N PRO A 319 38.57 -10.19 13.69
CA PRO A 319 38.25 -8.79 13.89
C PRO A 319 39.30 -7.87 13.28
N GLY A 320 38.87 -6.92 12.46
CA GLY A 320 39.71 -6.03 11.67
C GLY A 320 39.79 -6.38 10.19
N ASP A 321 39.55 -7.63 9.82
CA ASP A 321 39.45 -8.03 8.42
C ASP A 321 38.24 -7.38 7.76
N LYS A 322 38.21 -7.31 6.44
CA LYS A 322 37.12 -6.70 5.72
C LYS A 322 36.38 -7.69 4.81
N TYR A 323 35.07 -7.68 4.85
CA TYR A 323 34.24 -8.21 3.79
C TYR A 323 34.04 -7.14 2.74
N VAL A 324 34.53 -7.34 1.53
CA VAL A 324 34.27 -6.50 0.37
C VAL A 324 33.18 -7.17 -0.46
N ILE A 325 32.01 -6.56 -0.47
CA ILE A 325 30.80 -7.09 -1.11
C ILE A 325 30.57 -6.32 -2.43
N THR A 326 30.51 -7.05 -3.53
CA THR A 326 30.21 -6.49 -4.85
C THR A 326 28.81 -6.89 -5.28
N VAL A 327 27.99 -5.88 -5.53
CA VAL A 327 26.63 -6.03 -6.04
C VAL A 327 26.63 -5.65 -7.51
N LYS A 328 26.19 -6.58 -8.38
CA LYS A 328 26.02 -6.34 -9.83
C LYS A 328 24.57 -6.13 -10.17
N THR A 329 24.31 -5.19 -11.09
CA THR A 329 23.00 -4.87 -11.59
C THR A 329 22.90 -5.13 -13.09
N ASP A 330 21.68 -5.30 -13.62
CA ASP A 330 21.41 -5.47 -15.05
C ASP A 330 21.57 -4.16 -15.85
N GLN A 331 21.51 -3.01 -15.18
CA GLN A 331 21.60 -1.67 -15.76
C GLN A 331 22.64 -0.83 -15.02
N ASN A 332 23.12 0.21 -15.70
CA ASN A 332 23.97 1.22 -15.07
C ASN A 332 23.16 1.95 -13.98
N VAL A 333 23.81 2.22 -12.85
CA VAL A 333 23.21 2.89 -11.70
C VAL A 333 24.00 4.13 -11.32
N THR A 334 23.33 5.11 -10.75
CA THR A 334 23.95 6.27 -10.13
C THR A 334 23.63 6.29 -8.65
N VAL A 335 24.63 6.42 -7.80
CA VAL A 335 24.48 6.43 -6.36
C VAL A 335 24.37 7.85 -5.84
N GLN A 336 23.33 8.12 -5.06
CA GLN A 336 23.17 9.37 -4.31
C GLN A 336 23.15 9.07 -2.80
N GLY A 337 23.88 9.87 -2.04
CA GLY A 337 24.01 9.67 -0.60
C GLY A 337 24.99 8.57 -0.22
N THR A 338 24.79 7.94 0.93
CA THR A 338 25.65 6.90 1.51
C THR A 338 24.86 5.62 1.77
N PRO A 339 24.53 4.84 0.73
CA PRO A 339 23.77 3.61 0.91
C PRO A 339 24.55 2.59 1.74
N LYS A 340 23.81 1.70 2.40
CA LYS A 340 24.37 0.58 3.16
C LYS A 340 23.82 -0.73 2.63
N PHE A 341 24.65 -1.74 2.56
CA PHE A 341 24.25 -3.10 2.22
C PHE A 341 24.01 -3.90 3.50
N ARG A 342 22.78 -4.34 3.73
CA ARG A 342 22.45 -5.20 4.87
C ARG A 342 22.70 -6.67 4.51
N PHE A 343 23.38 -7.40 5.38
CA PHE A 343 23.58 -8.84 5.27
C PHE A 343 23.46 -9.52 6.63
N MET A 344 23.34 -10.84 6.64
CA MET A 344 23.26 -11.63 7.85
C MET A 344 24.61 -12.29 8.14
N LEU A 345 25.07 -12.16 9.35
CA LEU A 345 26.26 -12.86 9.85
C LEU A 345 25.86 -13.61 11.12
N ASN A 346 25.87 -14.94 11.05
CA ASN A 346 25.44 -15.82 12.14
C ASN A 346 24.07 -15.43 12.75
N GLY A 347 23.07 -15.22 11.90
CA GLY A 347 21.71 -14.83 12.29
C GLY A 347 21.56 -13.38 12.79
N LYS A 348 22.64 -12.59 12.83
CA LYS A 348 22.61 -11.17 13.22
C LYS A 348 22.74 -10.26 11.99
N GLY A 349 21.88 -9.26 11.89
CA GLY A 349 21.96 -8.24 10.83
C GLY A 349 23.21 -7.38 10.98
N ARG A 350 23.93 -7.17 9.87
CA ARG A 350 25.10 -6.29 9.75
C ARG A 350 24.91 -5.38 8.56
N TYR A 351 25.64 -4.26 8.56
CA TYR A 351 25.58 -3.25 7.49
C TYR A 351 26.98 -2.97 6.96
N ALA A 352 27.20 -3.24 5.68
CA ALA A 352 28.37 -2.82 4.96
C ALA A 352 28.16 -1.41 4.40
N ASN A 353 29.18 -0.56 4.49
CA ASN A 353 29.12 0.81 4.00
C ASN A 353 29.49 0.83 2.50
N TYR A 354 28.84 1.69 1.73
CA TYR A 354 29.18 1.94 0.34
C TYR A 354 30.59 2.54 0.22
N VAL A 355 31.34 2.04 -0.75
CA VAL A 355 32.73 2.47 -1.03
C VAL A 355 32.86 3.06 -2.42
N SER A 356 32.36 2.37 -3.43
CA SER A 356 32.55 2.80 -4.83
C SER A 356 31.58 2.11 -5.79
N GLY A 357 31.63 2.52 -7.07
CA GLY A 357 30.80 1.98 -8.16
C GLY A 357 29.58 2.85 -8.44
N GLY A 358 28.75 2.43 -9.39
CA GLY A 358 27.49 3.07 -9.67
C GLY A 358 27.55 4.50 -10.19
N ASN A 359 28.58 4.95 -10.84
CA ASN A 359 28.61 6.20 -11.60
C ASN A 359 28.60 5.86 -13.09
N ASP A 360 27.41 5.52 -13.60
CA ASP A 360 27.19 4.90 -14.89
C ASP A 360 27.83 3.50 -15.04
N ASP A 361 27.96 2.78 -13.93
CA ASP A 361 28.47 1.41 -13.85
C ASP A 361 27.38 0.47 -13.31
N LYS A 362 27.55 -0.82 -13.59
CA LYS A 362 26.67 -1.91 -13.14
C LYS A 362 27.13 -2.55 -11.85
N GLU A 363 28.18 -2.07 -11.25
CA GLU A 363 28.76 -2.62 -10.01
C GLU A 363 28.74 -1.60 -8.88
N LEU A 364 28.36 -2.06 -7.70
CA LEU A 364 28.43 -1.31 -6.45
C LEU A 364 29.28 -2.10 -5.46
N VAL A 365 30.18 -1.42 -4.78
CA VAL A 365 31.09 -2.04 -3.80
C VAL A 365 30.77 -1.51 -2.40
N PHE A 366 30.65 -2.44 -1.46
CA PHE A 366 30.41 -2.17 -0.05
C PHE A 366 31.47 -2.84 0.79
N GLU A 367 31.86 -2.25 1.91
CA GLU A 367 32.78 -2.81 2.88
C GLU A 367 32.17 -2.94 4.27
N TYR A 368 32.47 -4.04 4.93
CA TYR A 368 32.20 -4.27 6.34
C TYR A 368 33.46 -4.71 7.05
N THR A 369 33.85 -3.99 8.08
CA THR A 369 34.96 -4.41 8.95
C THR A 369 34.44 -5.34 10.02
N VAL A 370 34.99 -6.53 10.09
CA VAL A 370 34.66 -7.58 11.08
C VAL A 370 34.86 -7.06 12.49
N GLN A 371 33.87 -7.19 13.34
CA GLN A 371 33.89 -6.73 14.74
C GLN A 371 34.18 -7.87 15.70
N LYS A 372 34.68 -7.53 16.88
CA LYS A 372 34.80 -8.49 17.97
C LYS A 372 33.40 -9.06 18.31
N GLY A 373 33.31 -10.40 18.31
CA GLY A 373 32.04 -11.11 18.56
C GLY A 373 31.24 -11.39 17.30
N ASP A 374 31.78 -11.09 16.14
CA ASP A 374 31.26 -11.59 14.85
C ASP A 374 31.82 -13.02 14.68
N GLU A 375 31.02 -14.01 15.04
CA GLU A 375 31.35 -15.41 14.90
C GLU A 375 30.57 -16.04 13.75
N GLY A 376 31.17 -16.96 13.01
CA GLY A 376 30.54 -17.73 11.96
C GLY A 376 31.03 -17.39 10.55
N THR A 377 30.73 -18.26 9.62
CA THR A 377 30.92 -18.03 8.17
C THR A 377 29.84 -17.13 7.66
N VAL A 378 30.17 -16.19 6.76
CA VAL A 378 29.14 -15.55 5.93
C VAL A 378 28.57 -16.64 5.05
N PRO A 379 27.28 -17.01 5.17
CA PRO A 379 26.69 -18.01 4.30
C PRO A 379 26.39 -17.37 2.95
N LEU A 380 27.42 -16.99 2.22
CA LEU A 380 27.32 -16.52 0.84
C LEU A 380 27.50 -17.69 -0.15
N GLY A 381 27.62 -18.94 0.37
CA GLY A 381 27.81 -20.14 -0.42
C GLY A 381 26.58 -20.62 -1.21
N ASP A 382 25.38 -20.02 -0.99
CA ASP A 382 24.14 -20.43 -1.67
C ASP A 382 23.34 -19.23 -2.22
N LEU A 383 24.00 -18.26 -2.78
CA LEU A 383 23.35 -17.21 -3.57
C LEU A 383 23.04 -17.69 -5.01
N GLY A 384 22.72 -18.96 -5.17
CA GLY A 384 22.14 -19.53 -6.39
C GLY A 384 20.68 -19.08 -6.62
N THR A 385 20.05 -18.47 -5.63
CA THR A 385 18.81 -17.69 -5.75
C THR A 385 19.10 -16.31 -5.22
N PRO A 386 18.77 -15.22 -5.96
CA PRO A 386 18.93 -13.89 -5.42
C PRO A 386 18.04 -13.80 -4.17
N LEU A 387 18.65 -13.96 -3.00
CA LEU A 387 18.03 -13.60 -1.74
C LEU A 387 17.87 -12.08 -1.79
N LEU A 388 16.77 -11.65 -2.31
CA LEU A 388 16.18 -10.30 -2.27
C LEU A 388 15.94 -9.86 -0.80
N LEU A 389 16.72 -10.36 0.15
CA LEU A 389 16.61 -10.09 1.57
C LEU A 389 17.55 -8.96 1.95
N GLY A 390 17.06 -7.76 1.90
CA GLY A 390 17.66 -6.65 2.62
C GLY A 390 18.14 -5.45 1.82
N LEU A 391 17.87 -5.36 0.53
CA LEU A 391 18.10 -4.13 -0.24
C LEU A 391 16.89 -3.19 -0.22
N TYR A 392 15.82 -3.59 0.45
CA TYR A 392 14.53 -2.96 0.34
C TYR A 392 14.51 -1.48 0.70
N PRO A 393 14.82 -0.95 1.80
CA PRO A 393 14.61 0.49 1.99
C PRO A 393 15.85 1.34 1.72
N VAL A 394 17.05 0.74 1.69
CA VAL A 394 18.29 1.52 1.75
C VAL A 394 18.75 2.02 0.37
N LEU A 395 18.55 1.25 -0.70
CA LEU A 395 18.88 1.71 -2.04
C LEU A 395 17.79 2.61 -2.63
N SER A 396 16.51 2.37 -2.33
CA SER A 396 15.40 3.22 -2.78
C SER A 396 15.25 4.51 -1.97
N ALA A 397 15.57 4.50 -0.67
CA ALA A 397 15.51 5.70 0.16
C ALA A 397 16.65 6.70 -0.15
N PHE A 398 17.70 6.26 -0.83
CA PHE A 398 18.85 7.09 -1.20
C PHE A 398 19.05 7.25 -2.71
N GLY A 399 18.01 6.99 -3.50
CA GLY A 399 17.97 7.35 -4.92
C GLY A 399 19.12 6.78 -5.74
N ILE A 400 18.93 5.57 -6.29
CA ILE A 400 19.72 5.13 -7.43
C ILE A 400 19.02 5.66 -8.67
N HIS A 401 19.61 6.66 -9.34
CA HIS A 401 19.06 7.24 -10.55
C HIS A 401 19.91 6.87 -11.76
N ARG A 402 19.24 6.70 -12.88
CA ARG A 402 19.88 6.59 -14.19
C ARG A 402 20.19 8.00 -14.72
N ARG A 403 21.41 8.27 -15.16
CA ARG A 403 21.67 9.39 -16.08
C ARG A 403 21.21 8.98 -17.48
N CYS A 404 20.27 9.73 -18.05
CA CYS A 404 20.05 9.67 -19.48
C CYS A 404 21.31 10.19 -20.16
N GLY A 405 22.01 9.34 -20.87
CA GLY A 405 23.00 9.78 -21.85
C GLY A 405 22.27 10.51 -22.98
N ALA A 406 22.81 11.64 -23.39
CA ALA A 406 22.34 12.41 -24.53
C ALA A 406 22.45 11.62 -25.83
#